data_950e7ec5b448bbcb17bc52217a1d3e2b
#
_entry.id   950e7ec5b448bbcb17bc52217a1d3e2b
#
_cell.length_a   1.000
_cell.length_b   1.000
_cell.length_c   1.000
_cell.angle_alpha   90.00
_cell.angle_beta   90.00
_cell.angle_gamma   90.00
#
_symmetry.space_group_name_H-M   'P 1'
#
loop_
_entity.id
_entity.type
_entity.pdbx_description
1 polymer ?
#
loop_
_entity_poly.entity_id
_entity_poly.type
_entity_poly.pdbx_seq_one_letter_code
_entity_poly.pdbx_strand_id
1 'polypeptide(L)'
;MPGGRVARATPMKEVKVQKRHAEKAELLRRAKEAVPIRRSVRLQKQVSSGDGERSRRPGSPALTPTSGNDFSQVTSGQTADHIIGEVKEEEHDDLKKSEPTTARKKRKMYRFEIKEDDKGDMDKKIIKSNKWEDGLQEVKKESFSSDDFRGDGMAPTLTLTQVKCEKNKFVGGHMSIAGGLWNAVTEATESGSRAFGLFLGSQRTWKTKPLEPECADKFRKACCDHGFSPGSILPHGSYLLNCGSSVAETYKKSCAALVEELQRCEQLGLVLFNFHPGSTCGQIEVDACLDRIATAIDGAHAATHSVISVIENMSCQGNTVGGRFEDLRGIIDRVRDKTRIGVCFDTCHAFAAGYDISTAEGLRCVLDEFDQIVGLKYLKAVHLNDSKGKLGCHLDRHENIGKGYIGLAGFRAIMNEPRFDHLPMILETPFDSNSGYKKEIELLYSLCR
;
A
#
# COMPACT_ATOMS: atom_id res chain seq x y z
N MET A 1 46.71 -57.88 6.39
CA MET A 1 46.07 -56.86 5.62
C MET A 1 45.25 -55.93 6.56
N PRO A 2 45.72 -54.74 7.02
CA PRO A 2 44.90 -53.83 7.84
C PRO A 2 44.30 -52.75 6.95
N GLY A 3 42.99 -52.61 7.03
CA GLY A 3 42.21 -51.59 6.34
C GLY A 3 42.38 -50.18 6.93
N GLY A 4 42.97 -49.28 6.16
CA GLY A 4 43.11 -47.87 6.52
C GLY A 4 41.76 -47.12 6.38
N ARG A 5 41.29 -46.49 7.45
CA ARG A 5 40.21 -45.47 7.43
C ARG A 5 40.77 -44.15 6.91
N VAL A 6 40.30 -43.72 5.78
CA VAL A 6 40.56 -42.39 5.24
C VAL A 6 39.66 -41.39 5.95
N ALA A 7 40.20 -40.50 6.78
CA ALA A 7 39.51 -39.34 7.35
C ALA A 7 39.28 -38.30 6.26
N ARG A 8 38.00 -38.02 5.94
CA ARG A 8 37.63 -36.89 5.06
C ARG A 8 37.84 -35.55 5.80
N ALA A 9 38.78 -34.77 5.30
CA ALA A 9 39.01 -33.39 5.76
C ALA A 9 37.84 -32.48 5.31
N THR A 10 37.17 -31.84 6.25
CA THR A 10 36.15 -30.80 6.02
C THR A 10 36.83 -29.56 5.40
N PRO A 11 36.30 -28.96 4.33
CA PRO A 11 36.96 -27.82 3.68
C PRO A 11 36.94 -26.59 4.57
N MET A 12 38.10 -25.96 4.73
CA MET A 12 38.35 -24.79 5.58
C MET A 12 37.44 -23.56 5.30
N LYS A 13 36.72 -23.55 4.20
CA LYS A 13 35.76 -22.48 3.84
C LYS A 13 34.46 -22.57 4.67
N GLU A 14 33.93 -23.74 4.95
CA GLU A 14 32.74 -23.94 5.75
C GLU A 14 32.92 -23.53 7.22
N VAL A 15 34.09 -23.82 7.79
CA VAL A 15 34.41 -23.45 9.18
C VAL A 15 34.49 -21.92 9.36
N LYS A 16 34.99 -21.17 8.34
CA LYS A 16 35.01 -19.70 8.38
C LYS A 16 33.62 -19.08 8.26
N VAL A 17 32.72 -19.69 7.49
CA VAL A 17 31.33 -19.22 7.35
C VAL A 17 30.57 -19.43 8.66
N GLN A 18 30.66 -20.63 9.27
CA GLN A 18 29.99 -20.91 10.53
C GLN A 18 30.48 -20.00 11.68
N LYS A 19 31.81 -19.70 11.73
CA LYS A 19 32.36 -18.77 12.74
C LYS A 19 31.83 -17.36 12.58
N ARG A 20 31.69 -16.83 11.34
CA ARG A 20 31.07 -15.53 11.09
C ARG A 20 29.58 -15.47 11.45
N HIS A 21 28.85 -16.54 11.23
CA HIS A 21 27.44 -16.63 11.64
C HIS A 21 27.29 -16.64 13.17
N ALA A 22 28.15 -17.34 13.89
CA ALA A 22 28.14 -17.34 15.36
C ALA A 22 28.50 -15.98 15.95
N GLU A 23 29.48 -15.26 15.38
CA GLU A 23 29.89 -13.93 15.81
C GLU A 23 28.77 -12.90 15.56
N LYS A 24 28.03 -12.99 14.43
CA LYS A 24 26.90 -12.10 14.13
C LYS A 24 25.71 -12.36 15.06
N ALA A 25 25.42 -13.62 15.40
CA ALA A 25 24.37 -13.97 16.35
C ALA A 25 24.65 -13.44 17.76
N GLU A 26 25.90 -13.47 18.18
CA GLU A 26 26.32 -12.93 19.50
C GLU A 26 26.25 -11.40 19.54
N LEU A 27 26.58 -10.70 18.45
CA LEU A 27 26.42 -9.25 18.32
C LEU A 27 24.96 -8.83 18.41
N LEU A 28 24.04 -9.56 17.75
CA LEU A 28 22.61 -9.31 17.81
C LEU A 28 22.03 -9.56 19.22
N ARG A 29 22.53 -10.57 19.94
CA ARG A 29 22.14 -10.84 21.33
C ARG A 29 22.55 -9.69 22.25
N ARG A 30 23.78 -9.18 22.14
CA ARG A 30 24.30 -8.04 22.93
C ARG A 30 23.55 -6.74 22.61
N ALA A 31 23.14 -6.50 21.36
CA ALA A 31 22.34 -5.34 21.00
C ALA A 31 20.94 -5.37 21.62
N LYS A 32 20.31 -6.55 21.74
CA LYS A 32 19.02 -6.73 22.43
C LYS A 32 19.10 -6.51 23.96
N GLU A 33 20.24 -6.81 24.58
CA GLU A 33 20.47 -6.64 26.02
C GLU A 33 20.83 -5.19 26.40
N ALA A 34 21.21 -4.34 25.45
CA ALA A 34 21.63 -2.96 25.68
C ALA A 34 20.51 -1.91 25.64
N VAL A 35 19.24 -2.30 25.45
CA VAL A 35 18.11 -1.36 25.44
C VAL A 35 17.60 -1.14 26.86
N PRO A 36 17.76 0.04 27.49
CA PRO A 36 17.23 0.31 28.83
C PRO A 36 15.71 0.47 28.76
N ILE A 37 15.00 -0.40 29.46
CA ILE A 37 13.55 -0.31 29.68
C ILE A 37 13.29 0.96 30.53
N ARG A 38 12.84 2.05 29.92
CA ARG A 38 12.29 3.19 30.63
C ARG A 38 10.92 2.80 31.21
N ARG A 39 10.90 2.42 32.50
CA ARG A 39 9.66 2.31 33.28
C ARG A 39 9.03 3.69 33.42
N SER A 40 7.84 3.83 32.84
CA SER A 40 6.93 4.96 33.08
C SER A 40 6.44 4.90 34.53
N VAL A 41 6.88 5.86 35.37
CA VAL A 41 6.37 6.04 36.72
C VAL A 41 5.05 6.81 36.64
N ARG A 42 3.98 6.11 36.91
CA ARG A 42 2.61 6.66 37.08
C ARG A 42 2.51 7.24 38.49
N LEU A 43 2.46 8.56 38.64
CA LEU A 43 2.13 9.20 39.91
C LEU A 43 0.67 8.94 40.29
N GLN A 44 0.47 8.11 41.29
CA GLN A 44 -0.79 8.03 42.04
C GLN A 44 -0.80 9.18 43.08
N LYS A 45 -1.82 10.05 42.96
CA LYS A 45 -2.17 10.98 44.05
C LYS A 45 -2.95 10.19 45.09
N GLN A 46 -2.33 9.99 46.26
CA GLN A 46 -3.02 9.63 47.48
C GLN A 46 -3.55 10.90 48.15
N VAL A 47 -4.83 10.91 48.46
CA VAL A 47 -5.48 11.86 49.36
C VAL A 47 -5.35 11.29 50.79
N SER A 48 -4.75 12.03 51.70
CA SER A 48 -4.89 11.80 53.15
C SER A 48 -5.18 13.11 53.85
N SER A 49 -6.26 13.12 54.59
CA SER A 49 -6.77 14.11 55.53
C SER A 49 -5.93 14.13 56.80
N GLY A 50 -5.82 15.31 57.45
CA GLY A 50 -5.38 15.39 58.83
C GLY A 50 -4.84 16.78 59.25
N ASP A 51 -5.67 17.57 59.82
CA ASP A 51 -5.59 18.53 60.94
C ASP A 51 -4.28 19.23 61.37
N GLY A 52 -4.37 20.56 61.58
CA GLY A 52 -3.79 21.17 62.76
C GLY A 52 -2.95 22.45 62.59
N GLU A 53 -3.55 23.57 63.00
CA GLU A 53 -3.03 24.75 63.72
C GLU A 53 -2.20 25.85 63.03
N ARG A 54 -2.85 27.01 62.97
CA ARG A 54 -2.53 28.42 63.38
C ARG A 54 -1.06 28.91 63.32
N SER A 55 -0.83 30.01 62.59
CA SER A 55 -0.53 31.32 63.23
C SER A 55 -0.25 32.44 62.18
N ARG A 56 -1.02 33.51 62.34
CA ARG A 56 -0.71 34.97 62.24
C ARG A 56 -0.05 35.60 61.02
N ARG A 57 -0.84 36.49 60.48
CA ARG A 57 -0.65 37.70 59.61
C ARG A 57 0.46 38.66 60.15
N PRO A 58 0.80 39.83 59.45
CA PRO A 58 -0.03 40.70 58.62
C PRO A 58 0.73 41.40 57.43
N GLY A 59 -0.07 42.14 56.57
CA GLY A 59 0.39 43.32 55.90
C GLY A 59 -0.16 43.56 54.48
N SER A 60 -1.35 44.25 54.42
CA SER A 60 -1.80 44.98 53.24
C SER A 60 -1.28 46.42 53.27
N PRO A 61 -1.38 47.28 52.22
CA PRO A 61 -2.65 47.88 51.73
C PRO A 61 -2.75 48.09 50.20
N ALA A 62 -3.86 47.97 49.62
CA ALA A 62 -4.92 48.91 49.20
C ALA A 62 -4.51 50.15 48.39
N LEU A 63 -5.13 50.27 47.24
CA LEU A 63 -5.84 51.47 46.78
C LEU A 63 -6.62 51.19 45.45
N THR A 64 -7.90 51.41 45.50
CA THR A 64 -8.90 51.63 44.48
C THR A 64 -9.07 53.16 44.25
N PRO A 65 -10.02 53.72 43.47
CA PRO A 65 -10.71 53.38 42.22
C PRO A 65 -10.88 54.62 41.29
N THR A 66 -11.61 54.52 40.19
CA THR A 66 -12.61 55.54 39.62
C THR A 66 -13.01 55.07 38.23
N SER A 67 -14.28 54.78 37.99
CA SER A 67 -15.44 55.58 37.48
C SER A 67 -15.32 55.91 35.97
N GLY A 68 -16.25 55.75 35.11
CA GLY A 68 -17.69 55.56 35.21
C GLY A 68 -18.34 55.57 33.81
N ASN A 69 -19.57 55.10 33.79
CA ASN A 69 -20.70 55.53 32.94
C ASN A 69 -20.62 55.26 31.43
N ASP A 70 -21.64 54.92 30.71
CA ASP A 70 -23.07 54.59 30.98
C ASP A 70 -23.76 54.21 29.67
N PHE A 71 -24.91 53.54 29.79
CA PHE A 71 -26.04 53.44 28.84
C PHE A 71 -25.87 52.57 27.57
N SER A 72 -26.74 51.76 27.18
CA SER A 72 -28.06 51.22 27.59
C SER A 72 -28.52 50.13 26.61
N GLN A 73 -29.13 49.09 27.18
CA GLN A 73 -30.37 48.44 26.76
C GLN A 73 -30.48 47.91 25.32
N VAL A 74 -31.03 46.76 24.99
CA VAL A 74 -32.22 46.06 25.50
C VAL A 74 -32.23 44.61 24.97
N THR A 75 -32.53 43.68 25.90
CA THR A 75 -33.38 42.46 25.84
C THR A 75 -33.11 41.41 24.75
N SER A 76 -33.16 40.21 25.01
CA SER A 76 -33.72 39.12 25.81
C SER A 76 -33.51 37.85 25.04
N GLY A 77 -33.22 36.70 25.48
CA GLY A 77 -33.52 35.98 26.66
C GLY A 77 -33.51 34.49 26.35
N GLN A 78 -32.95 33.73 27.29
CA GLN A 78 -33.30 32.36 27.70
C GLN A 78 -32.80 31.19 26.84
N THR A 79 -31.77 30.43 27.29
CA THR A 79 -31.66 29.35 28.27
C THR A 79 -32.43 28.08 27.91
N ALA A 80 -31.69 27.04 27.63
CA ALA A 80 -31.40 25.88 28.47
C ALA A 80 -32.38 24.71 28.45
N ASP A 81 -31.74 23.55 28.40
CA ASP A 81 -32.05 22.25 29.06
C ASP A 81 -33.06 21.26 28.45
N HIS A 82 -32.46 20.08 28.22
CA HIS A 82 -32.99 18.71 28.49
C HIS A 82 -34.49 18.46 28.28
N ILE A 83 -34.78 17.40 27.50
CA ILE A 83 -35.67 16.32 27.94
C ILE A 83 -35.54 15.11 26.99
N ILE A 84 -35.34 13.96 27.63
CA ILE A 84 -35.55 12.58 27.17
C ILE A 84 -37.06 12.39 26.97
N GLY A 85 -37.48 11.80 25.87
CA GLY A 85 -38.86 11.46 25.59
C GLY A 85 -38.99 10.15 24.84
N GLU A 86 -39.38 9.08 25.56
CA GLU A 86 -39.97 7.84 25.03
C GLU A 86 -41.22 8.17 24.24
N VAL A 87 -41.47 7.50 23.12
CA VAL A 87 -42.77 7.49 22.47
C VAL A 87 -43.24 6.07 22.32
N LYS A 88 -44.42 5.87 22.96
CA LYS A 88 -45.26 4.67 22.91
C LYS A 88 -45.95 4.52 21.56
N GLU A 89 -46.20 3.26 21.22
CA GLU A 89 -47.13 2.79 20.19
C GLU A 89 -48.57 3.23 20.47
N GLU A 90 -49.29 3.66 19.44
CA GLU A 90 -50.74 3.60 19.38
C GLU A 90 -51.19 3.13 18.00
N GLU A 91 -51.90 2.00 18.00
CA GLU A 91 -52.70 1.47 16.91
C GLU A 91 -53.97 2.28 16.72
N HIS A 92 -54.39 2.54 15.48
CA HIS A 92 -55.79 2.66 15.12
C HIS A 92 -56.09 2.18 13.70
N ASP A 93 -57.00 1.21 13.63
CA ASP A 93 -57.75 0.71 12.48
C ASP A 93 -58.61 1.80 11.80
N ASP A 94 -58.78 1.76 10.48
CA ASP A 94 -60.03 1.47 9.79
C ASP A 94 -60.03 1.72 8.24
N LEU A 95 -60.32 0.65 7.52
CA LEU A 95 -61.23 0.46 6.37
C LEU A 95 -61.18 1.34 5.11
N LYS A 96 -60.82 0.81 3.95
CA LYS A 96 -61.66 0.27 2.86
C LYS A 96 -61.01 0.29 1.46
N LYS A 97 -60.91 -0.91 0.91
CA LYS A 97 -61.21 -1.35 -0.51
C LYS A 97 -60.69 -0.58 -1.70
N SER A 98 -59.77 -1.20 -2.45
CA SER A 98 -60.00 -1.76 -3.81
C SER A 98 -58.73 -2.38 -4.42
N GLU A 99 -58.79 -3.68 -4.70
CA GLU A 99 -57.90 -4.33 -5.69
C GLU A 99 -58.43 -4.04 -7.10
N PRO A 100 -57.66 -4.26 -8.21
CA PRO A 100 -56.98 -5.52 -8.48
C PRO A 100 -55.71 -5.48 -9.37
N THR A 101 -55.11 -6.66 -9.42
CA THR A 101 -54.44 -7.35 -10.52
C THR A 101 -52.94 -7.22 -10.72
N THR A 102 -52.28 -8.30 -10.26
CA THR A 102 -51.39 -9.20 -11.00
C THR A 102 -50.11 -8.67 -11.68
N ALA A 103 -48.94 -9.05 -11.07
CA ALA A 103 -47.94 -9.84 -11.78
C ALA A 103 -46.81 -10.29 -10.85
N ARG A 104 -46.97 -11.46 -10.27
CA ARG A 104 -45.96 -12.20 -9.51
C ARG A 104 -44.97 -12.83 -10.47
N LYS A 105 -43.87 -12.17 -10.84
CA LYS A 105 -42.77 -12.80 -11.57
C LYS A 105 -41.98 -13.71 -10.60
N LYS A 106 -42.18 -15.01 -10.73
CA LYS A 106 -41.42 -16.09 -10.11
C LYS A 106 -39.97 -15.98 -10.57
N ARG A 107 -39.01 -15.73 -9.63
CA ARG A 107 -37.60 -15.98 -9.83
C ARG A 107 -37.38 -17.49 -9.94
N LYS A 108 -37.05 -17.97 -11.13
CA LYS A 108 -36.58 -19.31 -11.40
C LYS A 108 -35.13 -19.42 -10.91
N MET A 109 -34.91 -20.13 -9.81
CA MET A 109 -33.56 -20.60 -9.43
C MET A 109 -33.17 -21.71 -10.40
N TYR A 110 -32.16 -21.48 -11.20
CA TYR A 110 -31.54 -22.54 -11.98
C TYR A 110 -30.54 -23.26 -11.07
N ARG A 111 -30.85 -24.49 -10.71
CA ARG A 111 -29.94 -25.47 -10.12
C ARG A 111 -29.24 -26.16 -11.30
N PHE A 112 -27.95 -25.94 -11.48
CA PHE A 112 -27.16 -26.69 -12.45
C PHE A 112 -26.74 -28.00 -11.78
N GLU A 113 -27.27 -29.10 -12.28
CA GLU A 113 -26.75 -30.46 -12.07
C GLU A 113 -25.72 -30.70 -13.18
N ILE A 114 -24.44 -30.88 -12.77
CA ILE A 114 -23.37 -31.25 -13.69
C ILE A 114 -23.47 -32.76 -13.93
N LYS A 115 -23.77 -33.15 -15.14
CA LYS A 115 -23.61 -34.55 -15.58
C LYS A 115 -22.14 -34.78 -15.96
N GLU A 116 -21.61 -35.93 -15.54
CA GLU A 116 -20.20 -36.30 -15.60
C GLU A 116 -19.63 -36.63 -17.01
N ASP A 117 -20.28 -36.35 -18.09
CA ASP A 117 -19.92 -36.86 -19.44
C ASP A 117 -19.22 -35.83 -20.37
N ASP A 118 -18.84 -34.64 -19.91
CA ASP A 118 -18.24 -33.60 -20.77
C ASP A 118 -16.76 -33.25 -20.40
N LYS A 119 -15.94 -34.25 -20.07
CA LYS A 119 -14.48 -34.05 -19.79
C LYS A 119 -13.58 -33.97 -21.04
N GLY A 120 -14.15 -33.93 -22.24
CA GLY A 120 -13.36 -34.05 -23.49
C GLY A 120 -13.04 -32.77 -24.25
N ASP A 121 -13.65 -31.62 -23.97
CA ASP A 121 -13.54 -30.44 -24.85
C ASP A 121 -13.13 -29.12 -24.17
N MET A 122 -12.78 -29.12 -22.90
CA MET A 122 -12.33 -27.91 -22.19
C MET A 122 -10.86 -27.54 -22.43
N ASP A 123 -10.01 -28.52 -22.76
CA ASP A 123 -8.57 -28.26 -22.98
C ASP A 123 -8.26 -27.52 -24.30
N LYS A 124 -9.19 -27.48 -25.25
CA LYS A 124 -8.99 -26.80 -26.54
C LYS A 124 -9.44 -25.35 -26.57
N LYS A 125 -10.23 -24.89 -25.59
CA LYS A 125 -10.67 -23.48 -25.51
C LYS A 125 -9.74 -22.58 -24.71
N ILE A 126 -8.91 -23.14 -23.79
CA ILE A 126 -7.95 -22.40 -22.97
C ILE A 126 -6.72 -21.98 -23.80
N ILE A 127 -6.40 -22.69 -24.88
CA ILE A 127 -5.23 -22.39 -25.74
C ILE A 127 -5.47 -21.21 -26.69
N LYS A 128 -6.68 -20.69 -26.83
CA LYS A 128 -6.95 -19.54 -27.72
C LYS A 128 -6.96 -18.17 -27.05
N SER A 129 -6.82 -18.08 -25.74
CA SER A 129 -6.77 -16.78 -25.03
C SER A 129 -5.36 -16.30 -24.66
N ASN A 130 -4.31 -17.11 -24.85
CA ASN A 130 -2.93 -16.77 -24.51
C ASN A 130 -2.07 -16.45 -25.76
N LYS A 131 -2.62 -15.77 -26.73
CA LYS A 131 -1.85 -15.29 -27.89
C LYS A 131 -1.52 -13.81 -27.76
N TRP A 132 -0.79 -13.45 -26.70
CA TRP A 132 -0.14 -12.15 -26.49
C TRP A 132 1.38 -12.28 -26.32
N GLU A 133 1.96 -13.44 -26.63
CA GLU A 133 3.40 -13.59 -26.75
C GLU A 133 3.75 -13.70 -28.25
N ASP A 134 4.81 -12.98 -28.65
CA ASP A 134 5.41 -12.89 -29.98
C ASP A 134 4.84 -11.87 -30.96
N GLY A 135 5.14 -10.60 -30.68
CA GLY A 135 5.10 -9.47 -31.62
C GLY A 135 6.41 -8.68 -31.64
N LEU A 136 7.57 -9.33 -31.43
CA LEU A 136 8.87 -8.74 -31.75
C LEU A 136 9.14 -8.97 -33.24
N GLN A 137 8.65 -8.05 -34.07
CA GLN A 137 9.13 -7.99 -35.47
C GLN A 137 10.58 -7.54 -35.49
N GLU A 138 11.45 -8.36 -36.08
CA GLU A 138 12.80 -8.01 -36.49
C GLU A 138 12.77 -6.74 -37.34
N VAL A 139 13.29 -5.64 -36.78
CA VAL A 139 13.63 -4.45 -37.57
C VAL A 139 14.93 -4.74 -38.31
N LYS A 140 14.82 -4.85 -39.63
CA LYS A 140 15.93 -4.97 -40.55
C LYS A 140 16.98 -3.87 -40.29
N LYS A 141 18.21 -4.30 -40.15
CA LYS A 141 19.40 -3.41 -40.15
C LYS A 141 19.49 -2.73 -41.51
N GLU A 142 19.15 -1.46 -41.58
CA GLU A 142 19.64 -0.58 -42.64
C GLU A 142 20.86 0.15 -42.13
N SER A 143 21.95 -0.06 -42.89
CA SER A 143 23.24 0.60 -42.70
C SER A 143 23.13 2.04 -43.19
N PHE A 144 23.21 3.02 -42.29
CA PHE A 144 23.43 4.42 -42.66
C PHE A 144 24.89 4.76 -42.53
N SER A 145 25.43 5.28 -43.64
CA SER A 145 26.79 5.82 -43.78
C SER A 145 26.93 7.11 -42.98
N SER A 146 28.05 7.19 -42.26
CA SER A 146 28.51 8.42 -41.62
C SER A 146 28.95 9.41 -42.72
N ASP A 147 28.23 10.54 -42.81
CA ASP A 147 28.83 11.85 -43.05
C ASP A 147 27.73 12.92 -43.11
N ASP A 148 28.03 14.09 -42.54
CA ASP A 148 27.25 15.32 -42.48
C ASP A 148 26.17 15.43 -41.40
N PHE A 149 26.58 15.91 -40.19
CA PHE A 149 25.94 17.04 -39.55
C PHE A 149 26.88 17.62 -38.44
N ARG A 150 27.50 18.75 -38.74
CA ARG A 150 28.09 19.63 -37.72
C ARG A 150 26.97 20.55 -37.22
N GLY A 151 26.62 20.40 -35.94
CA GLY A 151 25.71 21.29 -35.22
C GLY A 151 25.94 21.15 -33.72
N ASP A 152 26.53 22.19 -33.10
CA ASP A 152 26.80 22.27 -31.66
C ASP A 152 25.54 22.12 -30.81
N GLY A 153 25.48 21.07 -30.02
CA GLY A 153 24.45 20.77 -29.05
C GLY A 153 24.54 19.32 -28.60
N MET A 154 25.68 18.93 -27.99
CA MET A 154 25.84 17.57 -27.48
C MET A 154 24.80 17.28 -26.39
N ALA A 155 23.70 16.61 -26.75
CA ALA A 155 22.95 15.84 -25.81
C ALA A 155 23.88 14.80 -25.14
N PRO A 156 23.83 14.59 -23.83
CA PRO A 156 24.70 13.62 -23.15
C PRO A 156 24.47 12.23 -23.74
N THR A 157 25.50 11.66 -24.33
CA THR A 157 25.49 10.28 -24.85
C THR A 157 25.29 9.33 -23.67
N LEU A 158 24.12 8.70 -23.58
CA LEU A 158 23.84 7.71 -22.55
C LEU A 158 24.82 6.54 -22.66
N THR A 159 25.36 6.11 -21.53
CA THR A 159 26.19 4.91 -21.49
C THR A 159 25.33 3.65 -21.74
N LEU A 160 25.94 2.57 -22.24
CA LEU A 160 25.24 1.29 -22.46
C LEU A 160 24.52 0.79 -21.18
N THR A 161 25.10 1.08 -20.02
CA THR A 161 24.54 0.72 -18.71
C THR A 161 23.31 1.56 -18.36
N GLN A 162 23.32 2.86 -18.65
CA GLN A 162 22.16 3.75 -18.45
C GLN A 162 20.99 3.32 -19.33
N VAL A 163 21.22 3.03 -20.60
CA VAL A 163 20.21 2.51 -21.52
C VAL A 163 19.60 1.20 -21.01
N LYS A 164 20.42 0.31 -20.42
CA LYS A 164 19.95 -0.95 -19.85
C LYS A 164 19.08 -0.71 -18.59
N CYS A 165 19.50 0.16 -17.69
CA CYS A 165 18.74 0.52 -16.47
C CYS A 165 17.38 1.13 -16.84
N GLU A 166 17.36 2.12 -17.74
CA GLU A 166 16.11 2.73 -18.20
C GLU A 166 15.14 1.71 -18.81
N LYS A 167 15.66 0.73 -19.57
CA LYS A 167 14.82 -0.33 -20.16
C LYS A 167 14.18 -1.23 -19.13
N ASN A 168 14.83 -1.49 -18.01
CA ASN A 168 14.37 -2.44 -17.00
C ASN A 168 13.54 -1.82 -15.87
N LYS A 169 13.59 -0.50 -15.68
CA LYS A 169 12.83 0.22 -14.65
C LYS A 169 11.52 0.75 -15.22
N PHE A 170 10.40 0.44 -14.58
CA PHE A 170 9.08 0.93 -14.98
C PHE A 170 8.58 1.96 -13.96
N VAL A 171 9.07 3.20 -14.09
CA VAL A 171 8.70 4.31 -13.19
C VAL A 171 7.48 5.05 -13.73
N GLY A 172 6.63 5.50 -12.82
CA GLY A 172 5.51 6.39 -13.11
C GLY A 172 4.88 6.93 -11.85
N GLY A 173 3.76 7.64 -11.97
CA GLY A 173 3.08 8.25 -10.85
C GLY A 173 1.70 7.67 -10.59
N HIS A 174 1.08 8.10 -9.50
CA HIS A 174 -0.30 7.78 -9.17
C HIS A 174 -1.24 8.79 -9.86
N MET A 175 -1.95 8.33 -10.91
CA MET A 175 -2.69 9.17 -11.84
C MET A 175 -4.13 9.44 -11.41
N SER A 176 -4.66 10.59 -11.82
CA SER A 176 -6.04 10.96 -11.55
C SER A 176 -7.01 10.26 -12.49
N ILE A 177 -8.14 9.81 -11.94
CA ILE A 177 -9.25 9.25 -12.73
C ILE A 177 -10.38 10.26 -12.99
N ALA A 178 -10.13 11.54 -12.78
CA ALA A 178 -11.11 12.58 -13.01
C ALA A 178 -11.59 12.57 -14.48
N GLY A 179 -12.89 12.50 -14.68
CA GLY A 179 -13.48 12.41 -16.02
C GLY A 179 -13.52 11.01 -16.66
N GLY A 180 -12.85 10.01 -16.05
CA GLY A 180 -12.89 8.61 -16.48
C GLY A 180 -11.55 7.89 -16.27
N LEU A 181 -11.60 6.57 -16.09
CA LEU A 181 -10.40 5.74 -15.85
C LEU A 181 -9.35 5.86 -16.97
N TRP A 182 -9.79 5.98 -18.22
CA TRP A 182 -8.90 6.14 -19.40
C TRP A 182 -8.05 7.42 -19.36
N ASN A 183 -8.48 8.46 -18.61
CA ASN A 183 -7.71 9.70 -18.47
C ASN A 183 -6.42 9.46 -17.68
N ALA A 184 -6.42 8.50 -16.75
CA ALA A 184 -5.19 8.11 -16.05
C ALA A 184 -4.11 7.59 -17.03
N VAL A 185 -4.51 6.89 -18.09
CA VAL A 185 -3.60 6.40 -19.13
C VAL A 185 -3.01 7.58 -19.93
N THR A 186 -3.84 8.56 -20.28
CA THR A 186 -3.39 9.78 -20.98
C THR A 186 -2.41 10.57 -20.12
N GLU A 187 -2.75 10.82 -18.85
CA GLU A 187 -1.88 11.52 -17.89
C GLU A 187 -0.54 10.80 -17.69
N ALA A 188 -0.57 9.46 -17.58
CA ALA A 188 0.63 8.64 -17.48
C ALA A 188 1.52 8.80 -18.72
N THR A 189 0.94 8.80 -19.92
CA THR A 189 1.67 8.98 -21.17
C THR A 189 2.31 10.36 -21.25
N GLU A 190 1.57 11.42 -20.93
CA GLU A 190 2.04 12.81 -20.95
C GLU A 190 3.17 13.07 -19.94
N SER A 191 3.15 12.38 -18.81
CA SER A 191 4.21 12.47 -17.80
C SER A 191 5.47 11.68 -18.14
N GLY A 192 5.47 10.87 -19.20
CA GLY A 192 6.58 9.99 -19.57
C GLY A 192 6.66 8.73 -18.70
N SER A 193 5.55 8.37 -18.05
CA SER A 193 5.44 7.17 -17.20
C SER A 193 5.53 5.88 -18.03
N ARG A 194 6.18 4.85 -17.49
CA ARG A 194 6.21 3.48 -18.03
C ARG A 194 5.43 2.49 -17.18
N ALA A 195 4.98 2.93 -16.02
CA ALA A 195 4.01 2.29 -15.13
C ALA A 195 3.13 3.37 -14.52
N PHE A 196 1.99 3.04 -13.94
CA PHE A 196 1.22 4.01 -13.18
C PHE A 196 0.33 3.34 -12.14
N GLY A 197 0.03 4.09 -11.06
CA GLY A 197 -0.98 3.77 -10.08
C GLY A 197 -2.26 4.56 -10.34
N LEU A 198 -3.39 4.08 -9.82
CA LEU A 198 -4.66 4.80 -9.84
C LEU A 198 -5.59 4.22 -8.78
N PHE A 199 -6.57 5.01 -8.34
CA PHE A 199 -7.73 4.46 -7.63
C PHE A 199 -8.82 4.04 -8.62
N LEU A 200 -9.50 2.92 -8.36
CA LEU A 200 -10.58 2.45 -9.23
C LEU A 200 -11.93 3.09 -8.90
N GLY A 201 -12.00 3.86 -7.83
CA GLY A 201 -13.20 4.52 -7.37
C GLY A 201 -12.93 5.66 -6.36
N SER A 202 -13.98 6.11 -5.67
CA SER A 202 -13.84 7.13 -4.63
C SER A 202 -13.17 6.57 -3.38
N GLN A 203 -12.13 7.22 -2.91
CA GLN A 203 -11.42 6.87 -1.66
C GLN A 203 -12.17 7.28 -0.38
N ARG A 204 -13.28 8.03 -0.50
CA ARG A 204 -13.97 8.67 0.63
C ARG A 204 -15.34 8.06 0.92
N THR A 205 -15.77 7.12 0.11
CA THR A 205 -17.09 6.48 0.27
C THR A 205 -17.00 4.99 0.06
N TRP A 206 -17.78 4.23 0.86
CA TRP A 206 -17.92 2.79 0.72
C TRP A 206 -18.81 2.38 -0.47
N LYS A 207 -19.60 3.31 -1.00
CA LYS A 207 -20.47 3.05 -2.14
C LYS A 207 -19.74 3.44 -3.41
N THR A 208 -19.43 2.47 -4.22
CA THR A 208 -18.89 2.65 -5.56
C THR A 208 -20.01 2.45 -6.59
N LYS A 209 -19.96 3.20 -7.68
CA LYS A 209 -20.86 2.94 -8.81
C LYS A 209 -20.36 1.69 -9.55
N PRO A 210 -21.25 0.84 -10.07
CA PRO A 210 -20.84 -0.24 -10.95
C PRO A 210 -19.94 0.28 -12.09
N LEU A 211 -18.96 -0.50 -12.48
CA LEU A 211 -18.13 -0.17 -13.64
C LEU A 211 -18.94 -0.50 -14.91
N GLU A 212 -19.22 0.52 -15.71
CA GLU A 212 -19.90 0.36 -16.98
C GLU A 212 -18.98 -0.34 -18.00
N PRO A 213 -19.48 -1.31 -18.76
CA PRO A 213 -18.67 -2.04 -19.74
C PRO A 213 -17.93 -1.13 -20.73
N GLU A 214 -18.60 -0.08 -21.21
CA GLU A 214 -18.00 0.90 -22.13
C GLU A 214 -16.84 1.66 -21.50
N CYS A 215 -16.88 1.92 -20.18
CA CYS A 215 -15.77 2.53 -19.46
C CYS A 215 -14.57 1.58 -19.36
N ALA A 216 -14.85 0.28 -19.12
CA ALA A 216 -13.80 -0.73 -19.09
C ALA A 216 -13.17 -0.92 -20.48
N ASP A 217 -13.98 -0.95 -21.56
CA ASP A 217 -13.49 -1.04 -22.93
C ASP A 217 -12.60 0.14 -23.32
N LYS A 218 -13.03 1.37 -22.99
CA LYS A 218 -12.23 2.59 -23.21
C LYS A 218 -10.88 2.53 -22.48
N PHE A 219 -10.89 2.07 -21.23
CA PHE A 219 -9.65 1.95 -20.45
C PHE A 219 -8.70 0.93 -21.08
N ARG A 220 -9.20 -0.30 -21.39
CA ARG A 220 -8.38 -1.34 -22.02
C ARG A 220 -7.82 -0.90 -23.37
N LYS A 221 -8.66 -0.22 -24.18
CA LYS A 221 -8.21 0.33 -25.44
C LYS A 221 -7.12 1.37 -25.25
N ALA A 222 -7.30 2.32 -24.34
CA ALA A 222 -6.28 3.33 -24.05
C ALA A 222 -4.96 2.69 -23.59
N CYS A 223 -4.98 1.69 -22.70
CA CYS A 223 -3.78 0.96 -22.30
C CYS A 223 -3.08 0.30 -23.50
N CYS A 224 -3.84 -0.33 -24.41
CA CYS A 224 -3.29 -0.95 -25.60
C CYS A 224 -2.69 0.10 -26.55
N ASP A 225 -3.40 1.18 -26.82
CA ASP A 225 -2.97 2.25 -27.74
C ASP A 225 -1.69 2.94 -27.25
N HIS A 226 -1.48 3.04 -25.93
CA HIS A 226 -0.31 3.68 -25.30
C HIS A 226 0.75 2.68 -24.79
N GLY A 227 0.57 1.38 -25.04
CA GLY A 227 1.56 0.34 -24.75
C GLY A 227 1.75 0.00 -23.27
N PHE A 228 0.76 0.27 -22.40
CA PHE A 228 0.79 -0.15 -21.00
C PHE A 228 0.32 -1.60 -20.85
N SER A 229 1.22 -2.46 -20.37
CA SER A 229 0.87 -3.84 -20.04
C SER A 229 0.09 -3.91 -18.72
N PRO A 230 -0.77 -4.94 -18.50
CA PRO A 230 -1.49 -5.12 -17.24
C PRO A 230 -0.58 -5.18 -16.00
N GLY A 231 0.63 -5.72 -16.14
CA GLY A 231 1.62 -5.83 -15.06
C GLY A 231 2.34 -4.52 -14.73
N SER A 232 2.22 -3.48 -15.58
CA SER A 232 2.78 -2.15 -15.32
C SER A 232 1.80 -1.18 -14.66
N ILE A 233 0.57 -1.63 -14.37
CA ILE A 233 -0.49 -0.82 -13.77
C ILE A 233 -0.80 -1.36 -12.38
N LEU A 234 -0.72 -0.50 -11.36
CA LEU A 234 -0.91 -0.85 -9.96
C LEU A 234 -2.07 -0.05 -9.36
N PRO A 235 -3.32 -0.55 -9.44
CA PRO A 235 -4.42 0.05 -8.71
C PRO A 235 -4.19 0.01 -7.21
N HIS A 236 -4.65 1.06 -6.52
CA HIS A 236 -4.55 1.19 -5.07
C HIS A 236 -5.93 1.15 -4.42
N GLY A 237 -6.04 0.43 -3.32
CA GLY A 237 -7.26 0.33 -2.52
C GLY A 237 -7.59 1.62 -1.76
N SER A 238 -8.88 1.83 -1.51
CA SER A 238 -9.32 2.97 -0.71
C SER A 238 -8.70 2.96 0.69
N TYR A 239 -8.31 4.12 1.21
CA TYR A 239 -7.84 4.31 2.60
C TYR A 239 -8.89 3.96 3.67
N LEU A 240 -10.14 3.72 3.26
CA LEU A 240 -11.19 3.22 4.15
C LEU A 240 -11.00 1.73 4.49
N LEU A 241 -10.25 0.98 3.67
CA LEU A 241 -10.02 -0.44 3.89
C LEU A 241 -9.25 -0.68 5.18
N ASN A 242 -9.80 -1.53 6.05
CA ASN A 242 -9.10 -2.13 7.16
C ASN A 242 -9.53 -3.59 7.29
N CYS A 243 -8.86 -4.46 6.55
CA CYS A 243 -9.12 -5.90 6.52
C CYS A 243 -8.74 -6.61 7.84
N GLY A 244 -8.01 -5.91 8.73
CA GLY A 244 -7.68 -6.41 10.07
C GLY A 244 -8.61 -5.89 11.18
N SER A 245 -9.59 -5.03 10.87
CA SER A 245 -10.40 -4.33 11.86
C SER A 245 -11.09 -5.25 12.86
N SER A 246 -11.00 -4.92 14.15
CA SER A 246 -11.78 -5.54 15.23
C SER A 246 -13.25 -5.17 15.18
N VAL A 247 -13.59 -4.02 14.58
CA VAL A 247 -14.97 -3.54 14.44
C VAL A 247 -15.67 -4.32 13.33
N ALA A 248 -16.68 -5.11 13.67
CA ALA A 248 -17.36 -6.04 12.76
C ALA A 248 -17.92 -5.35 11.50
N GLU A 249 -18.50 -4.16 11.64
CA GLU A 249 -19.07 -3.41 10.52
C GLU A 249 -17.98 -2.91 9.55
N THR A 250 -16.87 -2.37 10.09
CA THR A 250 -15.71 -1.93 9.28
C THR A 250 -15.09 -3.12 8.56
N TYR A 251 -14.89 -4.25 9.25
CA TYR A 251 -14.38 -5.48 8.67
C TYR A 251 -15.24 -5.97 7.52
N LYS A 252 -16.56 -6.08 7.75
CA LYS A 252 -17.54 -6.52 6.74
C LYS A 252 -17.49 -5.62 5.49
N LYS A 253 -17.45 -4.30 5.68
CA LYS A 253 -17.34 -3.34 4.58
C LYS A 253 -16.01 -3.48 3.85
N SER A 254 -14.90 -3.68 4.58
CA SER A 254 -13.58 -3.87 3.98
C SER A 254 -13.51 -5.15 3.15
N CYS A 255 -14.04 -6.26 3.65
CA CYS A 255 -14.11 -7.51 2.87
C CYS A 255 -14.93 -7.34 1.59
N ALA A 256 -16.10 -6.68 1.68
CA ALA A 256 -16.96 -6.46 0.51
C ALA A 256 -16.29 -5.54 -0.52
N ALA A 257 -15.63 -4.47 -0.06
CA ALA A 257 -14.91 -3.55 -0.92
C ALA A 257 -13.70 -4.22 -1.58
N LEU A 258 -12.92 -5.06 -0.86
CA LEU A 258 -11.80 -5.79 -1.43
C LEU A 258 -12.27 -6.73 -2.57
N VAL A 259 -13.38 -7.45 -2.38
CA VAL A 259 -14.00 -8.28 -3.44
C VAL A 259 -14.37 -7.42 -4.64
N GLU A 260 -15.04 -6.29 -4.43
CA GLU A 260 -15.46 -5.39 -5.51
C GLU A 260 -14.27 -4.83 -6.29
N GLU A 261 -13.20 -4.42 -5.60
CA GLU A 261 -11.99 -3.86 -6.24
C GLU A 261 -11.26 -4.92 -7.08
N LEU A 262 -11.12 -6.16 -6.60
CA LEU A 262 -10.52 -7.23 -7.39
C LEU A 262 -11.37 -7.57 -8.62
N GLN A 263 -12.70 -7.60 -8.48
CA GLN A 263 -13.62 -7.80 -9.62
C GLN A 263 -13.52 -6.68 -10.66
N ARG A 264 -13.33 -5.42 -10.21
CA ARG A 264 -13.07 -4.29 -11.10
C ARG A 264 -11.74 -4.45 -11.83
N CYS A 265 -10.69 -4.91 -11.15
CA CYS A 265 -9.42 -5.22 -11.79
C CYS A 265 -9.61 -6.26 -12.92
N GLU A 266 -10.35 -7.34 -12.69
CA GLU A 266 -10.66 -8.33 -13.74
C GLU A 266 -11.41 -7.74 -14.92
N GLN A 267 -12.43 -6.91 -14.66
CA GLN A 267 -13.17 -6.21 -15.71
C GLN A 267 -12.28 -5.27 -16.54
N LEU A 268 -11.28 -4.65 -15.92
CA LEU A 268 -10.31 -3.78 -16.57
C LEU A 268 -9.14 -4.54 -17.22
N GLY A 269 -9.04 -5.86 -17.02
CA GLY A 269 -7.93 -6.68 -17.52
C GLY A 269 -6.63 -6.47 -16.73
N LEU A 270 -6.70 -5.99 -15.47
CA LEU A 270 -5.57 -5.75 -14.60
C LEU A 270 -5.25 -6.99 -13.76
N VAL A 271 -3.98 -7.16 -13.42
CA VAL A 271 -3.47 -8.36 -12.75
C VAL A 271 -2.95 -8.11 -11.33
N LEU A 272 -2.79 -6.86 -10.93
CA LEU A 272 -2.30 -6.44 -9.61
C LEU A 272 -3.35 -5.55 -8.93
N PHE A 273 -3.44 -5.63 -7.60
CA PHE A 273 -4.22 -4.70 -6.79
C PHE A 273 -3.52 -4.48 -5.46
N ASN A 274 -3.02 -3.26 -5.21
CA ASN A 274 -2.31 -2.88 -4.00
C ASN A 274 -3.26 -2.32 -2.95
N PHE A 275 -3.00 -2.61 -1.66
CA PHE A 275 -3.73 -2.00 -0.55
C PHE A 275 -2.96 -2.11 0.77
N HIS A 276 -3.24 -1.19 1.69
CA HIS A 276 -2.75 -1.28 3.06
C HIS A 276 -3.41 -2.46 3.77
N PRO A 277 -2.65 -3.37 4.40
CA PRO A 277 -3.23 -4.60 4.98
C PRO A 277 -4.24 -4.31 6.07
N GLY A 278 -4.00 -3.31 6.92
CA GLY A 278 -4.94 -2.90 7.95
C GLY A 278 -4.31 -2.57 9.30
N SER A 279 -5.13 -2.58 10.33
CA SER A 279 -4.76 -2.16 11.70
C SER A 279 -5.52 -2.96 12.74
N THR A 280 -4.87 -3.27 13.86
CA THR A 280 -5.50 -3.85 15.06
C THR A 280 -6.46 -2.89 15.75
N CYS A 281 -6.39 -1.59 15.41
CA CYS A 281 -7.07 -0.49 16.14
C CYS A 281 -6.73 -0.48 17.63
N GLY A 282 -5.68 -1.19 18.08
CA GLY A 282 -5.33 -1.37 19.49
C GLY A 282 -6.34 -2.20 20.30
N GLN A 283 -7.20 -2.99 19.65
CA GLN A 283 -8.30 -3.72 20.26
C GLN A 283 -8.16 -5.25 20.15
N ILE A 284 -7.33 -5.72 19.26
CA ILE A 284 -7.02 -7.16 19.06
C ILE A 284 -5.52 -7.37 18.96
N GLU A 285 -5.09 -8.58 19.24
CA GLU A 285 -3.70 -9.00 19.06
C GLU A 285 -3.33 -9.03 17.56
N VAL A 286 -2.02 -8.86 17.29
CA VAL A 286 -1.49 -8.82 15.91
C VAL A 286 -1.86 -10.11 15.17
N ASP A 287 -1.68 -11.28 15.77
CA ASP A 287 -2.00 -12.57 15.14
C ASP A 287 -3.47 -12.66 14.70
N ALA A 288 -4.41 -12.23 15.55
CA ALA A 288 -5.83 -12.18 15.20
C ALA A 288 -6.11 -11.17 14.05
N CYS A 289 -5.34 -10.08 13.98
CA CYS A 289 -5.42 -9.12 12.89
C CYS A 289 -4.94 -9.75 11.58
N LEU A 290 -3.79 -10.45 11.59
CA LEU A 290 -3.24 -11.15 10.41
C LEU A 290 -4.21 -12.25 9.90
N ASP A 291 -4.86 -13.00 10.80
CA ASP A 291 -5.89 -14.01 10.44
C ASP A 291 -7.08 -13.37 9.73
N ARG A 292 -7.55 -12.19 10.20
CA ARG A 292 -8.65 -11.46 9.57
C ARG A 292 -8.27 -10.95 8.19
N ILE A 293 -7.08 -10.37 8.04
CA ILE A 293 -6.56 -9.90 6.74
C ILE A 293 -6.50 -11.06 5.75
N ALA A 294 -5.90 -12.18 6.13
CA ALA A 294 -5.82 -13.35 5.27
C ALA A 294 -7.19 -13.91 4.89
N THR A 295 -8.14 -13.94 5.84
CA THR A 295 -9.52 -14.36 5.58
C THR A 295 -10.22 -13.43 4.57
N ALA A 296 -10.00 -12.11 4.65
CA ALA A 296 -10.55 -11.16 3.70
C ALA A 296 -9.96 -11.37 2.30
N ILE A 297 -8.65 -11.61 2.20
CA ILE A 297 -7.95 -11.92 0.93
C ILE A 297 -8.47 -13.22 0.33
N ASP A 298 -8.59 -14.28 1.13
CA ASP A 298 -9.14 -15.58 0.68
C ASP A 298 -10.57 -15.44 0.17
N GLY A 299 -11.39 -14.61 0.82
CA GLY A 299 -12.74 -14.29 0.35
C GLY A 299 -12.76 -13.58 -1.00
N ALA A 300 -11.86 -12.63 -1.20
CA ALA A 300 -11.71 -11.93 -2.48
C ALA A 300 -11.16 -12.85 -3.58
N HIS A 301 -10.20 -13.72 -3.27
CA HIS A 301 -9.67 -14.72 -4.19
C HIS A 301 -10.73 -15.76 -4.62
N ALA A 302 -11.62 -16.14 -3.70
CA ALA A 302 -12.73 -17.06 -4.02
C ALA A 302 -13.78 -16.42 -4.96
N ALA A 303 -13.87 -15.10 -5.02
CA ALA A 303 -14.78 -14.34 -5.85
C ALA A 303 -14.18 -13.88 -7.19
N THR A 304 -12.89 -14.14 -7.43
CA THR A 304 -12.11 -13.71 -8.61
C THR A 304 -11.14 -14.80 -9.04
N HIS A 305 -10.52 -14.67 -10.23
CA HIS A 305 -9.72 -15.76 -10.82
C HIS A 305 -8.23 -15.44 -11.02
N SER A 306 -7.86 -14.17 -11.30
CA SER A 306 -6.53 -13.86 -11.84
C SER A 306 -5.76 -12.75 -11.11
N VAL A 307 -6.44 -11.87 -10.37
CA VAL A 307 -5.81 -10.70 -9.74
C VAL A 307 -5.00 -11.12 -8.52
N ILE A 308 -3.78 -10.60 -8.44
CA ILE A 308 -2.87 -10.75 -7.29
C ILE A 308 -3.19 -9.65 -6.28
N SER A 309 -3.54 -10.02 -5.07
CA SER A 309 -3.64 -9.11 -3.92
C SER A 309 -2.23 -8.73 -3.47
N VAL A 310 -1.86 -7.45 -3.61
CA VAL A 310 -0.55 -6.92 -3.25
C VAL A 310 -0.68 -6.14 -1.95
N ILE A 311 -0.15 -6.69 -0.85
CA ILE A 311 -0.15 -6.01 0.45
C ILE A 311 1.05 -5.08 0.56
N GLU A 312 0.83 -3.88 1.07
CA GLU A 312 1.89 -2.89 1.21
C GLU A 312 2.58 -2.99 2.57
N ASN A 313 3.92 -2.82 2.60
CA ASN A 313 4.58 -2.64 3.88
C ASN A 313 4.23 -1.28 4.47
N MET A 314 4.11 -1.22 5.81
CA MET A 314 3.63 -0.04 6.53
C MET A 314 4.75 0.61 7.36
N SER A 315 4.55 1.87 7.73
CA SER A 315 5.51 2.68 8.50
C SER A 315 5.58 2.38 10.01
N CYS A 316 4.87 1.37 10.50
CA CYS A 316 4.63 1.12 11.92
C CYS A 316 3.89 2.29 12.62
N GLN A 317 3.15 3.11 11.89
CA GLN A 317 2.37 4.20 12.47
C GLN A 317 1.17 3.68 13.25
N GLY A 318 1.07 4.08 14.51
CA GLY A 318 -0.06 3.70 15.38
C GLY A 318 -0.18 2.19 15.59
N ASN A 319 -1.31 1.62 15.19
CA ASN A 319 -1.63 0.19 15.35
C ASN A 319 -1.73 -0.52 13.98
N THR A 320 -1.13 0.04 12.92
CA THR A 320 -1.05 -0.60 11.61
C THR A 320 -0.19 -1.86 11.69
N VAL A 321 -0.54 -2.88 10.92
CA VAL A 321 0.25 -4.12 10.75
C VAL A 321 0.91 -4.14 9.36
N GLY A 322 1.99 -4.89 9.21
CA GLY A 322 2.76 -4.94 7.97
C GLY A 322 3.99 -4.03 7.96
N GLY A 323 4.27 -3.33 9.06
CA GLY A 323 5.49 -2.53 9.18
C GLY A 323 6.73 -3.37 9.42
N ARG A 324 6.60 -4.58 9.94
CA ARG A 324 7.66 -5.58 10.03
C ARG A 324 7.49 -6.63 8.95
N PHE A 325 8.59 -7.11 8.42
CA PHE A 325 8.56 -8.15 7.37
C PHE A 325 7.90 -9.45 7.87
N GLU A 326 8.00 -9.76 9.18
CA GLU A 326 7.31 -10.89 9.79
C GLU A 326 5.78 -10.74 9.75
N ASP A 327 5.25 -9.52 9.83
CA ASP A 327 3.81 -9.29 9.72
C ASP A 327 3.33 -9.62 8.29
N LEU A 328 4.07 -9.14 7.25
CA LEU A 328 3.78 -9.46 5.85
C LEU A 328 3.87 -10.96 5.59
N ARG A 329 4.93 -11.60 6.11
CA ARG A 329 5.10 -13.05 6.02
C ARG A 329 3.97 -13.78 6.72
N GLY A 330 3.58 -13.30 7.90
CA GLY A 330 2.46 -13.86 8.67
C GLY A 330 1.15 -13.83 7.91
N ILE A 331 0.83 -12.74 7.17
CA ILE A 331 -0.34 -12.68 6.29
C ILE A 331 -0.20 -13.69 5.15
N ILE A 332 0.95 -13.68 4.46
CA ILE A 332 1.21 -14.58 3.33
C ILE A 332 1.05 -16.04 3.76
N ASP A 333 1.57 -16.44 4.91
CA ASP A 333 1.50 -17.83 5.39
C ASP A 333 0.06 -18.28 5.68
N ARG A 334 -0.83 -17.37 6.01
CA ARG A 334 -2.24 -17.63 6.29
C ARG A 334 -3.14 -17.64 5.05
N VAL A 335 -2.81 -16.87 4.00
CA VAL A 335 -3.56 -16.87 2.73
C VAL A 335 -3.45 -18.24 2.06
N ARG A 336 -4.55 -18.77 1.51
CA ARG A 336 -4.58 -20.11 0.89
C ARG A 336 -3.82 -20.17 -0.43
N ASP A 337 -4.16 -19.28 -1.36
CA ASP A 337 -3.53 -19.21 -2.68
C ASP A 337 -2.29 -18.31 -2.66
N LYS A 338 -1.13 -18.94 -2.50
CA LYS A 338 0.18 -18.25 -2.46
C LYS A 338 0.61 -17.69 -3.83
N THR A 339 -0.06 -18.07 -4.91
CA THR A 339 0.26 -17.58 -6.26
C THR A 339 -0.39 -16.23 -6.53
N ARG A 340 -1.44 -15.89 -5.75
CA ARG A 340 -2.23 -14.68 -5.89
C ARG A 340 -2.02 -13.67 -4.75
N ILE A 341 -0.92 -13.78 -4.01
CA ILE A 341 -0.50 -12.81 -3.00
C ILE A 341 0.87 -12.25 -3.33
N GLY A 342 1.06 -10.96 -3.15
CA GLY A 342 2.32 -10.27 -3.33
C GLY A 342 2.52 -9.15 -2.32
N VAL A 343 3.66 -8.47 -2.42
CA VAL A 343 4.04 -7.33 -1.57
C VAL A 343 4.41 -6.15 -2.45
N CYS A 344 3.92 -4.96 -2.12
CA CYS A 344 4.44 -3.69 -2.56
C CYS A 344 5.45 -3.17 -1.54
N PHE A 345 6.65 -2.80 -2.00
CA PHE A 345 7.68 -2.21 -1.15
C PHE A 345 7.60 -0.70 -1.24
N ASP A 346 6.97 -0.05 -0.24
CA ASP A 346 6.99 1.41 -0.11
C ASP A 346 8.28 1.85 0.59
N THR A 347 9.03 2.74 -0.07
CA THR A 347 10.34 3.22 0.39
C THR A 347 10.25 4.14 1.60
N CYS A 348 9.24 5.02 1.66
CA CYS A 348 8.98 5.88 2.82
C CYS A 348 8.57 5.05 4.04
N HIS A 349 7.65 4.10 3.84
CA HIS A 349 7.17 3.24 4.92
C HIS A 349 8.29 2.36 5.48
N ALA A 350 9.10 1.74 4.61
CA ALA A 350 10.25 0.94 5.04
C ALA A 350 11.24 1.78 5.86
N PHE A 351 11.60 2.97 5.39
CA PHE A 351 12.50 3.87 6.09
C PHE A 351 11.92 4.34 7.44
N ALA A 352 10.64 4.71 7.46
CA ALA A 352 9.94 5.10 8.68
C ALA A 352 9.79 3.95 9.67
N ALA A 353 9.68 2.70 9.22
CA ALA A 353 9.66 1.51 10.06
C ALA A 353 11.03 1.16 10.66
N GLY A 354 12.13 1.71 10.12
CA GLY A 354 13.49 1.50 10.63
C GLY A 354 14.41 0.73 9.69
N TYR A 355 13.98 0.42 8.45
CA TYR A 355 14.81 -0.19 7.42
C TYR A 355 15.61 0.90 6.70
N ASP A 356 16.90 0.98 6.94
CA ASP A 356 17.76 2.02 6.35
C ASP A 356 18.07 1.72 4.89
N ILE A 357 17.39 2.41 4.00
CA ILE A 357 17.57 2.34 2.53
C ILE A 357 18.24 3.60 1.96
N SER A 358 18.77 4.47 2.82
CA SER A 358 19.40 5.74 2.40
C SER A 358 20.76 5.55 1.74
N THR A 359 21.34 4.34 1.82
CA THR A 359 22.62 3.97 1.22
C THR A 359 22.51 2.67 0.42
N ALA A 360 23.43 2.44 -0.52
CA ALA A 360 23.46 1.20 -1.31
C ALA A 360 23.68 -0.05 -0.42
N GLU A 361 24.53 0.06 0.60
CA GLU A 361 24.76 -1.05 1.53
C GLU A 361 23.53 -1.31 2.41
N GLY A 362 22.88 -0.25 2.91
CA GLY A 362 21.65 -0.35 3.70
C GLY A 362 20.54 -1.00 2.89
N LEU A 363 20.27 -0.52 1.67
CA LEU A 363 19.28 -1.11 0.78
C LEU A 363 19.56 -2.60 0.52
N ARG A 364 20.84 -2.95 0.25
CA ARG A 364 21.22 -4.35 0.03
C ARG A 364 20.89 -5.22 1.24
N CYS A 365 21.24 -4.77 2.47
CA CYS A 365 20.93 -5.49 3.70
C CYS A 365 19.43 -5.63 3.94
N VAL A 366 18.65 -4.58 3.70
CA VAL A 366 17.19 -4.60 3.84
C VAL A 366 16.55 -5.57 2.86
N LEU A 367 16.97 -5.58 1.60
CA LEU A 367 16.43 -6.52 0.61
C LEU A 367 16.89 -7.96 0.82
N ASP A 368 18.08 -8.18 1.38
CA ASP A 368 18.54 -9.51 1.81
C ASP A 368 17.68 -10.03 2.99
N GLU A 369 17.32 -9.16 3.95
CA GLU A 369 16.41 -9.48 5.04
C GLU A 369 14.98 -9.73 4.53
N PHE A 370 14.50 -8.90 3.60
CA PHE A 370 13.20 -9.12 2.92
C PHE A 370 13.16 -10.48 2.23
N ASP A 371 14.20 -10.85 1.48
CA ASP A 371 14.26 -12.15 0.82
C ASP A 371 14.26 -13.31 1.83
N GLN A 372 15.00 -13.16 2.92
CA GLN A 372 15.07 -14.18 3.97
C GLN A 372 13.73 -14.40 4.69
N ILE A 373 12.97 -13.32 4.97
CA ILE A 373 11.74 -13.38 5.77
C ILE A 373 10.52 -13.55 4.87
N VAL A 374 10.36 -12.70 3.88
CA VAL A 374 9.19 -12.65 2.99
C VAL A 374 9.42 -13.53 1.75
N GLY A 375 10.55 -13.35 1.09
CA GLY A 375 10.92 -13.94 -0.19
C GLY A 375 10.68 -13.02 -1.36
N LEU A 376 11.72 -12.79 -2.19
CA LEU A 376 11.66 -11.91 -3.38
C LEU A 376 10.59 -12.32 -4.40
N LYS A 377 10.20 -13.59 -4.45
CA LYS A 377 9.11 -14.06 -5.32
C LYS A 377 7.76 -13.37 -5.06
N TYR A 378 7.57 -12.85 -3.84
CA TYR A 378 6.36 -12.10 -3.44
C TYR A 378 6.47 -10.60 -3.73
N LEU A 379 7.64 -10.05 -4.02
CA LEU A 379 7.79 -8.67 -4.41
C LEU A 379 7.17 -8.44 -5.80
N LYS A 380 6.15 -7.58 -5.87
CA LYS A 380 5.35 -7.35 -7.08
C LYS A 380 5.33 -5.89 -7.53
N ALA A 381 5.63 -4.96 -6.63
CA ALA A 381 5.59 -3.53 -6.91
C ALA A 381 6.48 -2.77 -5.94
N VAL A 382 6.73 -1.51 -6.27
CA VAL A 382 7.44 -0.55 -5.41
C VAL A 382 6.66 0.76 -5.40
N HIS A 383 6.48 1.37 -4.23
CA HIS A 383 6.12 2.78 -4.13
C HIS A 383 7.41 3.60 -3.89
N LEU A 384 7.63 4.59 -4.74
CA LEU A 384 8.81 5.46 -4.70
C LEU A 384 8.47 6.76 -3.98
N ASN A 385 8.69 6.81 -2.69
CA ASN A 385 8.37 7.95 -1.86
C ASN A 385 9.58 8.31 -0.98
N ASP A 386 10.04 9.57 -1.01
CA ASP A 386 11.01 10.04 -0.01
C ASP A 386 10.29 10.30 1.32
N SER A 387 11.01 10.36 2.42
CA SER A 387 10.43 10.47 3.74
C SER A 387 10.69 11.84 4.36
N LYS A 388 9.62 12.54 4.81
CA LYS A 388 9.72 13.73 5.66
C LYS A 388 10.25 13.43 7.06
N GLY A 389 10.11 12.18 7.50
CA GLY A 389 10.55 11.72 8.80
C GLY A 389 11.93 11.06 8.76
N LYS A 390 12.62 11.06 9.89
CA LYS A 390 13.89 10.36 10.05
C LYS A 390 13.68 8.84 10.09
N LEU A 391 14.76 8.10 9.88
CA LEU A 391 14.79 6.64 10.04
C LEU A 391 14.13 6.21 11.36
N GLY A 392 13.19 5.28 11.29
CA GLY A 392 12.47 4.74 12.44
C GLY A 392 11.53 5.74 13.15
N CYS A 393 11.05 6.76 12.41
CA CYS A 393 10.13 7.76 12.97
C CYS A 393 8.69 7.26 13.13
N HIS A 394 8.32 6.16 12.50
CA HIS A 394 6.97 5.59 12.49
C HIS A 394 5.89 6.56 11.99
N LEU A 395 6.24 7.40 11.01
CA LEU A 395 5.32 8.36 10.41
C LEU A 395 5.22 8.12 8.90
N ASP A 396 4.01 7.92 8.44
CA ASP A 396 3.68 7.91 7.03
C ASP A 396 3.55 9.36 6.54
N ARG A 397 4.65 9.89 5.98
CA ARG A 397 4.74 11.26 5.47
C ARG A 397 5.67 11.32 4.27
N HIS A 398 5.09 11.23 3.08
CA HIS A 398 5.80 11.28 1.80
C HIS A 398 6.38 12.66 1.52
N GLU A 399 7.59 12.69 0.98
CA GLU A 399 8.27 13.86 0.45
C GLU A 399 8.64 13.60 -1.01
N ASN A 400 8.87 14.68 -1.78
CA ASN A 400 9.37 14.57 -3.15
C ASN A 400 10.77 13.98 -3.17
N ILE A 401 11.08 13.23 -4.23
CA ILE A 401 12.35 12.51 -4.40
C ILE A 401 13.56 13.42 -4.19
N GLY A 402 14.43 13.02 -3.28
CA GLY A 402 15.68 13.72 -2.94
C GLY A 402 15.51 14.92 -2.03
N LYS A 403 14.29 15.22 -1.56
CA LYS A 403 14.02 16.32 -0.61
C LYS A 403 13.77 15.84 0.82
N GLY A 404 13.68 14.53 1.02
CA GLY A 404 13.50 13.90 2.33
C GLY A 404 14.79 13.29 2.90
N TYR A 405 14.61 12.45 3.90
CA TYR A 405 15.70 11.83 4.65
C TYR A 405 16.29 10.56 3.99
N ILE A 406 15.60 9.93 3.03
CA ILE A 406 16.17 8.87 2.20
C ILE A 406 17.18 9.49 1.24
N GLY A 407 16.80 10.58 0.58
CA GLY A 407 17.65 11.41 -0.25
C GLY A 407 18.10 10.75 -1.56
N LEU A 408 18.76 11.52 -2.41
CA LEU A 408 19.18 11.08 -3.75
C LEU A 408 20.16 9.88 -3.74
N ALA A 409 20.93 9.68 -2.66
CA ALA A 409 21.84 8.54 -2.56
C ALA A 409 21.07 7.22 -2.45
N GLY A 410 20.00 7.19 -1.65
CA GLY A 410 19.10 6.05 -1.53
C GLY A 410 18.36 5.77 -2.83
N PHE A 411 17.78 6.79 -3.48
CA PHE A 411 17.08 6.60 -4.76
C PHE A 411 18.03 6.20 -5.89
N ARG A 412 19.28 6.65 -5.88
CA ARG A 412 20.30 6.13 -6.80
C ARG A 412 20.57 4.65 -6.58
N ALA A 413 20.63 4.20 -5.33
CA ALA A 413 20.77 2.78 -5.04
C ALA A 413 19.54 1.99 -5.53
N ILE A 414 18.32 2.49 -5.26
CA ILE A 414 17.05 1.87 -5.68
C ILE A 414 16.99 1.74 -7.20
N MET A 415 17.30 2.79 -7.95
CA MET A 415 17.24 2.77 -9.41
C MET A 415 18.28 1.83 -10.06
N ASN A 416 19.35 1.49 -9.34
CA ASN A 416 20.39 0.58 -9.83
C ASN A 416 20.32 -0.82 -9.17
N GLU A 417 19.26 -1.13 -8.42
CA GLU A 417 19.05 -2.42 -7.75
C GLU A 417 18.33 -3.41 -8.70
N PRO A 418 18.96 -4.50 -9.15
CA PRO A 418 18.35 -5.43 -10.11
C PRO A 418 17.10 -6.15 -9.59
N ARG A 419 16.94 -6.29 -8.27
CA ARG A 419 15.75 -6.93 -7.66
C ARG A 419 14.46 -6.15 -7.89
N PHE A 420 14.55 -4.88 -8.30
CA PHE A 420 13.42 -4.02 -8.70
C PHE A 420 13.21 -3.94 -10.22
N ASP A 421 14.00 -4.70 -11.02
CA ASP A 421 13.81 -4.72 -12.46
C ASP A 421 12.45 -5.32 -12.83
N HIS A 422 11.81 -4.74 -13.84
CA HIS A 422 10.53 -5.16 -14.40
C HIS A 422 9.33 -5.04 -13.45
N LEU A 423 9.47 -4.40 -12.30
CA LEU A 423 8.36 -4.11 -11.39
C LEU A 423 7.78 -2.72 -11.67
N PRO A 424 6.45 -2.53 -11.51
CA PRO A 424 5.87 -1.19 -11.47
C PRO A 424 6.38 -0.45 -10.24
N MET A 425 6.93 0.76 -10.47
CA MET A 425 7.52 1.63 -9.45
C MET A 425 6.76 2.96 -9.46
N ILE A 426 5.91 3.19 -8.48
CA ILE A 426 4.89 4.23 -8.50
C ILE A 426 5.24 5.34 -7.50
N LEU A 427 5.27 6.59 -7.98
CA LEU A 427 5.39 7.79 -7.16
C LEU A 427 4.02 8.14 -6.55
N GLU A 428 4.01 8.36 -5.24
CA GLU A 428 2.88 8.91 -4.48
C GLU A 428 3.31 10.16 -3.70
N THR A 429 4.34 10.81 -4.18
CA THR A 429 4.90 12.04 -3.62
C THR A 429 3.92 13.21 -3.73
N PRO A 430 4.11 14.30 -2.95
CA PRO A 430 3.30 15.50 -3.09
C PRO A 430 3.26 16.01 -4.53
N PHE A 431 2.06 16.07 -5.10
CA PHE A 431 1.84 16.41 -6.51
C PHE A 431 2.19 17.87 -6.82
N ASP A 432 3.02 18.11 -7.82
CA ASP A 432 3.30 19.44 -8.36
C ASP A 432 2.27 19.80 -9.44
N SER A 433 1.42 20.80 -9.16
CA SER A 433 0.37 21.24 -10.09
C SER A 433 0.89 21.73 -11.46
N ASN A 434 2.19 22.08 -11.57
CA ASN A 434 2.77 22.61 -12.80
C ASN A 434 3.44 21.53 -13.67
N SER A 435 3.96 20.48 -13.06
CA SER A 435 4.74 19.46 -13.77
C SER A 435 4.26 18.01 -13.50
N GLY A 436 3.28 17.83 -12.61
CA GLY A 436 2.87 16.51 -12.18
C GLY A 436 4.07 15.71 -11.67
N TYR A 437 4.15 14.44 -12.04
CA TYR A 437 5.28 13.56 -11.72
C TYR A 437 6.45 13.62 -12.72
N LYS A 438 6.30 14.33 -13.84
CA LYS A 438 7.28 14.31 -14.95
C LYS A 438 8.71 14.59 -14.50
N LYS A 439 8.93 15.65 -13.72
CA LYS A 439 10.28 16.01 -13.25
C LYS A 439 10.90 14.96 -12.33
N GLU A 440 10.08 14.30 -11.50
CA GLU A 440 10.57 13.25 -10.61
C GLU A 440 10.89 11.96 -11.38
N ILE A 441 10.10 11.63 -12.40
CA ILE A 441 10.38 10.52 -13.32
C ILE A 441 11.70 10.76 -14.07
N GLU A 442 11.89 11.96 -14.65
CA GLU A 442 13.12 12.36 -15.30
C GLU A 442 14.33 12.32 -14.35
N LEU A 443 14.15 12.82 -13.12
CA LEU A 443 15.16 12.76 -12.06
C LEU A 443 15.55 11.32 -11.74
N LEU A 444 14.57 10.43 -11.52
CA LEU A 444 14.84 9.04 -11.20
C LEU A 444 15.60 8.32 -12.31
N TYR A 445 15.21 8.47 -13.57
CA TYR A 445 15.95 7.90 -14.69
C TYR A 445 17.36 8.47 -14.81
N SER A 446 17.58 9.74 -14.48
CA SER A 446 18.93 10.34 -14.46
C SER A 446 19.87 9.74 -13.40
N LEU A 447 19.33 9.04 -12.39
CA LEU A 447 20.09 8.35 -11.36
C LEU A 447 20.59 6.96 -11.81
N CYS A 448 20.08 6.43 -12.92
CA CYS A 448 20.54 5.17 -13.52
C CYS A 448 22.01 5.23 -13.95
N ARG A 449 22.75 4.12 -13.81
CA ARG A 449 24.18 4.00 -14.17
C ARG A 449 24.39 2.84 -15.15
#